data_85998f01523cb3dae8b3dc55b65d7ae1
#
_entry.id   85998f01523cb3dae8b3dc55b65d7ae1
#
_cell.length_a   1.000
_cell.length_b   1.000
_cell.length_c   1.000
_cell.angle_alpha   90.00
_cell.angle_beta   90.00
_cell.angle_gamma   90.00
#
_symmetry.space_group_name_H-M   'P 1'
#
loop_
_entity.id
_entity.type
_entity.pdbx_description
1 polymer ?
#
loop_
_entity_poly.entity_id
_entity_poly.type
_entity_poly.pdbx_seq_one_letter_code
_entity_poly.pdbx_strand_id
1 'polypeptide(L)'
;MTRLASRLKHKKNMETGRLINDPTRFTVSGIIKRAFDFTAALIGLILLSPFFALIAILIKRDTPGPVFYWGPRIGRYGNAFKMLKFRTMYETPKSYRGPRITSKEDDRITPFGKWLRDTKLNELPQLWNVLIGEMSLVGPRPEDPAISKTWPTKLAHEILSVRPGITSPASVVYRDEESMLHAGEVMRKYLHELSPDKMRLDQLYVRYRSFWLDLDVILWTALLLVPKIKTYSPPEQFLFVGPV
;
A
#
# COMPACT_ATOMS: atom_id res chain seq x y z
N MET A 1 -6.00 -8.88 15.78
CA MET A 1 -5.06 -9.39 14.74
C MET A 1 -5.11 -10.88 14.54
N THR A 2 -5.18 -11.68 15.59
CA THR A 2 -5.39 -13.14 15.53
C THR A 2 -6.54 -13.57 14.61
N ARG A 3 -7.61 -12.78 14.49
CA ARG A 3 -8.77 -13.11 13.63
C ARG A 3 -8.50 -12.98 12.12
N LEU A 4 -7.75 -11.97 11.67
CA LEU A 4 -7.41 -11.83 10.24
C LEU A 4 -6.48 -12.95 9.80
N ALA A 5 -5.46 -13.20 10.59
CA ALA A 5 -4.50 -14.28 10.35
C ALA A 5 -5.14 -15.67 10.49
N SER A 6 -6.03 -15.89 11.48
CA SER A 6 -6.75 -17.15 11.63
C SER A 6 -7.75 -17.38 10.50
N ARG A 7 -8.43 -16.34 9.99
CA ARG A 7 -9.34 -16.47 8.82
C ARG A 7 -8.57 -16.82 7.56
N LEU A 8 -7.38 -16.25 7.33
CA LEU A 8 -6.50 -16.62 6.22
C LEU A 8 -5.98 -18.06 6.37
N LYS A 9 -5.66 -18.50 7.59
CA LYS A 9 -5.18 -19.84 7.90
C LYS A 9 -6.31 -20.90 7.85
N HIS A 10 -7.51 -20.57 8.30
CA HIS A 10 -8.66 -21.51 8.30
C HIS A 10 -9.19 -21.78 6.89
N LYS A 11 -9.14 -20.82 5.98
CA LYS A 11 -9.45 -21.04 4.56
C LYS A 11 -8.43 -21.93 3.83
N LYS A 12 -7.19 -21.98 4.27
CA LYS A 12 -6.17 -22.85 3.69
C LYS A 12 -6.52 -24.35 3.82
N ASN A 13 -7.28 -24.73 4.85
CA ASN A 13 -7.65 -26.13 5.10
C ASN A 13 -8.96 -26.57 4.40
N MET A 14 -9.66 -25.68 3.74
CA MET A 14 -10.97 -26.01 3.17
C MET A 14 -11.05 -26.13 1.64
N GLU A 15 -10.03 -25.80 0.87
CA GLU A 15 -10.16 -25.86 -0.60
C GLU A 15 -8.89 -26.22 -1.37
N THR A 16 -8.58 -27.50 -1.41
CA THR A 16 -7.77 -28.13 -2.48
C THR A 16 -8.56 -28.32 -3.78
N GLY A 17 -9.55 -27.50 -4.08
CA GLY A 17 -10.41 -27.80 -5.24
C GLY A 17 -11.10 -26.65 -5.94
N ARG A 18 -11.02 -25.40 -5.49
CA ARG A 18 -11.64 -24.29 -6.23
C ARG A 18 -10.66 -23.60 -7.15
N LEU A 19 -10.95 -23.78 -8.43
CA LEU A 19 -10.33 -23.10 -9.57
C LEU A 19 -10.13 -21.59 -9.28
N ILE A 20 -8.93 -21.13 -9.54
CA ILE A 20 -8.51 -19.73 -9.60
C ILE A 20 -9.63 -18.97 -10.32
N ASN A 21 -10.28 -18.04 -9.63
CA ASN A 21 -11.20 -17.11 -10.29
C ASN A 21 -10.44 -16.41 -11.41
N ASP A 22 -10.84 -16.67 -12.65
CA ASP A 22 -10.27 -16.02 -13.83
C ASP A 22 -10.33 -14.48 -13.62
N PRO A 23 -9.21 -13.78 -13.50
CA PRO A 23 -9.19 -12.35 -13.22
C PRO A 23 -9.75 -11.51 -14.36
N THR A 24 -9.98 -12.10 -15.54
CA THR A 24 -10.53 -11.43 -16.72
C THR A 24 -12.05 -11.37 -16.71
N ARG A 25 -12.74 -12.16 -15.87
CA ARG A 25 -14.18 -12.12 -15.79
C ARG A 25 -14.66 -10.87 -15.05
N PHE A 26 -15.49 -10.07 -15.71
CA PHE A 26 -16.37 -9.10 -15.09
C PHE A 26 -17.36 -9.84 -14.19
N THR A 27 -16.96 -10.14 -12.98
CA THR A 27 -17.86 -10.74 -11.99
C THR A 27 -18.73 -9.64 -11.40
N VAL A 28 -19.98 -9.93 -11.06
CA VAL A 28 -20.87 -9.02 -10.32
C VAL A 28 -20.15 -8.46 -9.08
N SER A 29 -19.36 -9.28 -8.40
CA SER A 29 -18.52 -8.88 -7.28
C SER A 29 -17.49 -7.80 -7.66
N GLY A 30 -16.90 -7.86 -8.87
CA GLY A 30 -15.95 -6.86 -9.34
C GLY A 30 -16.60 -5.51 -9.64
N ILE A 31 -17.84 -5.51 -10.14
CA ILE A 31 -18.62 -4.28 -10.39
C ILE A 31 -19.02 -3.64 -9.06
N ILE A 32 -19.53 -4.42 -8.12
CA ILE A 32 -19.92 -3.95 -6.77
C ILE A 32 -18.70 -3.34 -6.06
N LYS A 33 -17.56 -4.04 -6.08
CA LYS A 33 -16.31 -3.50 -5.51
C LYS A 33 -15.94 -2.18 -6.16
N ARG A 34 -15.99 -2.08 -7.48
CA ARG A 34 -15.66 -0.85 -8.20
C ARG A 34 -16.60 0.31 -7.85
N ALA A 35 -17.90 0.06 -7.76
CA ALA A 35 -18.88 1.04 -7.34
C ALA A 35 -18.61 1.52 -5.92
N PHE A 36 -18.31 0.60 -5.00
CA PHE A 36 -17.92 0.93 -3.62
C PHE A 36 -16.65 1.77 -3.58
N ASP A 37 -15.58 1.36 -4.27
CA ASP A 37 -14.32 2.09 -4.33
C ASP A 37 -14.52 3.52 -4.85
N PHE A 38 -15.26 3.67 -5.95
CA PHE A 38 -15.55 4.96 -6.57
C PHE A 38 -16.34 5.88 -5.61
N THR A 39 -17.43 5.37 -5.05
CA THR A 39 -18.31 6.16 -4.16
C THR A 39 -17.56 6.57 -2.89
N ALA A 40 -16.84 5.65 -2.27
CA ALA A 40 -16.07 5.94 -1.06
C ALA A 40 -14.92 6.92 -1.34
N ALA A 41 -14.24 6.80 -2.48
CA ALA A 41 -13.20 7.75 -2.88
C ALA A 41 -13.76 9.15 -3.16
N LEU A 42 -14.91 9.25 -3.85
CA LEU A 42 -15.57 10.52 -4.12
C LEU A 42 -16.00 11.21 -2.83
N ILE A 43 -16.69 10.49 -1.95
CA ILE A 43 -17.12 11.02 -0.65
C ILE A 43 -15.89 11.43 0.18
N GLY A 44 -14.86 10.58 0.22
CA GLY A 44 -13.63 10.85 0.94
C GLY A 44 -12.94 12.12 0.44
N LEU A 45 -12.82 12.33 -0.87
CA LEU A 45 -12.23 13.53 -1.45
C LEU A 45 -13.03 14.79 -1.10
N ILE A 46 -14.37 14.73 -1.16
CA ILE A 46 -15.23 15.87 -0.82
C ILE A 46 -15.09 16.22 0.67
N LEU A 47 -15.23 15.23 1.56
CA LEU A 47 -15.17 15.44 3.01
C LEU A 47 -13.78 15.89 3.49
N LEU A 48 -12.71 15.36 2.87
CA LEU A 48 -11.34 15.70 3.24
C LEU A 48 -10.80 16.94 2.53
N SER A 49 -11.56 17.55 1.59
CA SER A 49 -11.07 18.71 0.83
C SER A 49 -10.64 19.90 1.69
N PRO A 50 -11.34 20.32 2.79
CA PRO A 50 -10.86 21.38 3.66
C PRO A 50 -9.55 21.00 4.37
N PHE A 51 -9.44 19.75 4.78
CA PHE A 51 -8.24 19.22 5.41
C PHE A 51 -7.06 19.16 4.44
N PHE A 52 -7.30 18.80 3.18
CA PHE A 52 -6.29 18.85 2.12
C PHE A 52 -5.79 20.25 1.86
N ALA A 53 -6.68 21.26 1.88
CA ALA A 53 -6.30 22.66 1.75
C ALA A 53 -5.40 23.11 2.91
N LEU A 54 -5.72 22.71 4.15
CA LEU A 54 -4.89 22.98 5.32
C LEU A 54 -3.50 22.34 5.18
N ILE A 55 -3.43 21.05 4.84
CA ILE A 55 -2.15 20.36 4.62
C ILE A 55 -1.34 21.05 3.50
N ALA A 56 -2.01 21.47 2.41
CA ALA A 56 -1.35 22.17 1.31
C ALA A 56 -0.68 23.48 1.76
N ILE A 57 -1.37 24.26 2.60
CA ILE A 57 -0.82 25.49 3.19
C ILE A 57 0.40 25.16 4.07
N LEU A 58 0.31 24.14 4.92
CA LEU A 58 1.40 23.73 5.80
C LEU A 58 2.62 23.24 5.02
N ILE A 59 2.43 22.46 3.95
CA ILE A 59 3.54 22.02 3.06
C ILE A 59 4.21 23.24 2.41
N LYS A 60 3.44 24.24 1.97
CA LYS A 60 3.99 25.46 1.35
C LYS A 60 4.74 26.35 2.35
N ARG A 61 4.36 26.31 3.62
CA ARG A 61 5.05 27.02 4.70
C ARG A 61 6.31 26.31 5.17
N ASP A 62 6.33 24.96 5.09
CA ASP A 62 7.48 24.14 5.50
C ASP A 62 8.64 24.29 4.49
N THR A 63 8.36 24.15 3.19
CA THR A 63 9.39 24.25 2.14
C THR A 63 8.80 24.75 0.80
N PRO A 64 9.59 25.46 -0.04
CA PRO A 64 9.17 25.84 -1.38
C PRO A 64 8.97 24.62 -2.28
N GLY A 65 8.08 24.73 -3.29
CA GLY A 65 7.83 23.67 -4.28
C GLY A 65 6.36 23.24 -4.36
N PRO A 66 6.03 22.17 -5.11
CA PRO A 66 4.66 21.69 -5.30
C PRO A 66 4.09 21.08 -4.02
N VAL A 67 2.76 21.08 -3.89
CA VAL A 67 2.05 20.44 -2.77
C VAL A 67 2.04 18.92 -2.93
N PHE A 68 1.89 18.46 -4.16
CA PHE A 68 1.74 17.05 -4.49
C PHE A 68 2.98 16.49 -5.17
N TYR A 69 3.21 15.21 -4.94
CA TYR A 69 4.21 14.39 -5.59
C TYR A 69 3.53 13.27 -6.38
N TRP A 70 3.99 13.03 -7.60
CA TRP A 70 3.51 12.00 -8.51
C TRP A 70 4.59 10.93 -8.68
N GLY A 71 4.49 9.84 -7.91
CA GLY A 71 5.46 8.75 -7.97
C GLY A 71 5.09 7.68 -9.00
N PRO A 72 6.02 7.28 -9.90
CA PRO A 72 5.77 6.18 -10.83
C PRO A 72 5.57 4.87 -10.06
N ARG A 73 4.55 4.10 -10.42
CA ARG A 73 4.23 2.80 -9.84
C ARG A 73 3.71 1.85 -10.90
N ILE A 74 3.80 0.54 -10.61
CA ILE A 74 3.21 -0.51 -11.43
C ILE A 74 1.82 -0.82 -10.89
N GLY A 75 0.84 -0.77 -11.78
CA GLY A 75 -0.55 -1.07 -11.53
C GLY A 75 -1.01 -2.37 -12.16
N ARG A 76 -2.33 -2.49 -12.35
CA ARG A 76 -2.98 -3.67 -12.90
C ARG A 76 -2.41 -4.05 -14.28
N TYR A 77 -2.13 -5.31 -14.48
CA TYR A 77 -1.57 -5.90 -15.71
C TYR A 77 -0.17 -5.36 -16.09
N GLY A 78 0.56 -4.82 -15.11
CA GLY A 78 1.88 -4.25 -15.37
C GLY A 78 1.86 -2.84 -15.98
N ASN A 79 0.69 -2.21 -16.10
CA ASN A 79 0.57 -0.84 -16.61
C ASN A 79 1.13 0.15 -15.60
N ALA A 80 2.04 1.02 -16.05
CA ALA A 80 2.58 2.07 -15.20
C ALA A 80 1.55 3.19 -15.01
N PHE A 81 1.48 3.73 -13.78
CA PHE A 81 0.67 4.90 -13.45
C PHE A 81 1.43 5.83 -12.50
N LYS A 82 0.89 7.02 -12.25
CA LYS A 82 1.47 7.99 -11.32
C LYS A 82 0.65 8.05 -10.04
N MET A 83 1.21 7.52 -8.96
CA MET A 83 0.58 7.54 -7.65
C MET A 83 0.69 8.92 -6.99
N LEU A 84 -0.45 9.50 -6.63
CA LEU A 84 -0.53 10.82 -6.03
C LEU A 84 -0.32 10.77 -4.52
N LYS A 85 0.58 11.63 -4.02
CA LYS A 85 0.83 11.81 -2.59
C LYS A 85 1.02 13.28 -2.24
N PHE A 86 0.85 13.65 -0.98
CA PHE A 86 1.42 14.90 -0.50
C PHE A 86 2.95 14.81 -0.52
N ARG A 87 3.60 15.91 -0.89
CA ARG A 87 5.05 16.02 -0.85
C ARG A 87 5.55 15.97 0.58
N THR A 88 6.55 15.13 0.83
CA THR A 88 7.18 14.93 2.14
C THR A 88 8.70 15.12 2.12
N MET A 89 9.27 15.46 0.96
CA MET A 89 10.71 15.62 0.77
C MET A 89 11.02 17.00 0.20
N TYR A 90 12.24 17.45 0.43
CA TYR A 90 12.77 18.67 -0.18
C TYR A 90 12.82 18.54 -1.70
N GLU A 91 12.54 19.64 -2.41
CA GLU A 91 12.67 19.74 -3.87
C GLU A 91 14.12 19.95 -4.29
N THR A 92 14.92 18.90 -4.19
CA THR A 92 16.35 18.91 -4.53
C THR A 92 16.71 17.77 -5.47
N PRO A 93 17.80 17.89 -6.25
CA PRO A 93 18.28 16.78 -7.08
C PRO A 93 18.53 15.49 -6.28
N LYS A 94 18.95 15.61 -5.01
CA LYS A 94 19.15 14.49 -4.10
C LYS A 94 17.86 13.73 -3.84
N SER A 95 16.73 14.43 -3.72
CA SER A 95 15.42 13.80 -3.50
C SER A 95 14.96 12.94 -4.69
N TYR A 96 15.28 13.35 -5.90
CA TYR A 96 14.91 12.64 -7.12
C TYR A 96 15.87 11.52 -7.52
N ARG A 97 17.17 11.66 -7.20
CA ARG A 97 18.23 10.69 -7.57
C ARG A 97 18.59 9.72 -6.44
N GLY A 98 18.07 9.95 -5.24
CA GLY A 98 18.36 9.13 -4.07
C GLY A 98 17.72 7.75 -4.09
N PRO A 99 17.92 6.96 -3.01
CA PRO A 99 17.34 5.62 -2.87
C PRO A 99 15.83 5.61 -3.08
N ARG A 100 15.31 4.59 -3.76
CA ARG A 100 13.88 4.42 -4.03
C ARG A 100 13.09 4.03 -2.78
N ILE A 101 13.74 3.33 -1.86
CA ILE A 101 13.20 2.97 -0.56
C ILE A 101 13.72 3.96 0.48
N THR A 102 12.83 4.42 1.34
CA THR A 102 13.10 5.41 2.38
C THR A 102 13.28 4.73 3.73
N SER A 103 14.32 5.08 4.47
CA SER A 103 14.46 4.74 5.89
C SER A 103 13.85 5.83 6.77
N LYS A 104 13.69 5.54 8.06
CA LYS A 104 13.14 6.50 9.02
C LYS A 104 13.99 7.76 9.19
N GLU A 105 15.31 7.64 9.00
CA GLU A 105 16.29 8.72 9.19
C GLU A 105 16.75 9.34 7.87
N ASP A 106 15.91 9.28 6.84
CA ASP A 106 16.25 9.84 5.52
C ASP A 106 16.24 11.38 5.56
N ASP A 107 17.40 11.99 5.36
CA ASP A 107 17.63 13.44 5.42
C ASP A 107 16.94 14.24 4.30
N ARG A 108 16.36 13.56 3.32
CA ARG A 108 15.53 14.17 2.27
C ARG A 108 14.14 14.56 2.78
N ILE A 109 13.71 14.02 3.93
CA ILE A 109 12.37 14.23 4.48
C ILE A 109 12.33 15.57 5.19
N THR A 110 11.30 16.40 4.89
CA THR A 110 11.08 17.67 5.57
C THR A 110 10.51 17.46 6.98
N PRO A 111 10.64 18.42 7.92
CA PRO A 111 10.07 18.29 9.26
C PRO A 111 8.58 18.00 9.26
N PHE A 112 7.78 18.74 8.47
CA PHE A 112 6.35 18.49 8.34
C PHE A 112 6.07 17.21 7.53
N GLY A 113 6.91 16.92 6.54
CA GLY A 113 6.86 15.67 5.77
C GLY A 113 7.02 14.43 6.65
N LYS A 114 7.86 14.49 7.68
CA LYS A 114 8.02 13.41 8.66
C LYS A 114 6.70 13.14 9.40
N TRP A 115 6.05 14.17 9.90
CA TRP A 115 4.74 14.03 10.55
C TRP A 115 3.69 13.43 9.62
N LEU A 116 3.64 13.89 8.35
CA LEU A 116 2.73 13.33 7.34
C LEU A 116 2.98 11.85 7.10
N ARG A 117 4.24 11.40 7.10
CA ARG A 117 4.62 9.98 6.89
C ARG A 117 4.29 9.13 8.10
N ASP A 118 4.62 9.61 9.31
CA ASP A 118 4.34 8.90 10.56
C ASP A 118 2.83 8.68 10.76
N THR A 119 2.02 9.66 10.34
CA THR A 119 0.55 9.57 10.38
C THR A 119 -0.07 8.91 9.14
N LYS A 120 0.72 8.59 8.10
CA LYS A 120 0.27 8.09 6.78
C LYS A 120 -0.69 9.04 6.03
N LEU A 121 -0.86 10.27 6.50
CA LEU A 121 -1.71 11.28 5.85
C LEU A 121 -1.18 11.72 4.48
N ASN A 122 0.12 11.54 4.24
CA ASN A 122 0.72 11.78 2.93
C ASN A 122 0.12 10.92 1.82
N GLU A 123 -0.53 9.82 2.13
CA GLU A 123 -1.10 8.87 1.16
C GLU A 123 -2.58 9.13 0.83
N LEU A 124 -3.27 9.99 1.58
CA LEU A 124 -4.69 10.29 1.35
C LEU A 124 -5.01 10.80 -0.07
N PRO A 125 -4.14 11.57 -0.77
CA PRO A 125 -4.42 11.98 -2.15
C PRO A 125 -4.56 10.81 -3.13
N GLN A 126 -4.12 9.60 -2.81
CA GLN A 126 -4.34 8.40 -3.62
C GLN A 126 -5.83 8.07 -3.83
N LEU A 127 -6.74 8.64 -3.03
CA LEU A 127 -8.18 8.59 -3.30
C LEU A 127 -8.51 9.10 -4.71
N TRP A 128 -7.72 10.03 -5.25
CA TRP A 128 -7.83 10.44 -6.65
C TRP A 128 -7.52 9.30 -7.62
N ASN A 129 -6.44 8.53 -7.38
CA ASN A 129 -6.11 7.37 -8.23
C ASN A 129 -7.20 6.28 -8.14
N VAL A 130 -7.86 6.13 -6.96
CA VAL A 130 -9.02 5.25 -6.83
C VAL A 130 -10.21 5.78 -7.64
N LEU A 131 -10.50 7.07 -7.56
CA LEU A 131 -11.60 7.70 -8.28
C LEU A 131 -11.49 7.51 -9.78
N ILE A 132 -10.30 7.73 -10.37
CA ILE A 132 -10.06 7.57 -11.81
C ILE A 132 -9.84 6.10 -12.24
N GLY A 133 -9.75 5.16 -11.30
CA GLY A 133 -9.72 3.71 -11.56
C GLY A 133 -8.33 3.09 -11.74
N GLU A 134 -7.27 3.80 -11.47
CA GLU A 134 -5.90 3.28 -11.43
C GLU A 134 -5.64 2.42 -10.19
N MET A 135 -6.33 2.75 -9.09
CA MET A 135 -6.24 2.06 -7.81
C MET A 135 -7.61 1.60 -7.28
N SER A 136 -7.59 0.85 -6.20
CA SER A 136 -8.70 0.42 -5.34
C SER A 136 -8.41 0.91 -3.91
N LEU A 137 -9.42 0.94 -3.05
CA LEU A 137 -9.18 1.19 -1.62
C LEU A 137 -8.34 0.07 -1.01
N VAL A 138 -8.69 -1.18 -1.32
CA VAL A 138 -7.96 -2.37 -0.83
C VAL A 138 -7.44 -3.18 -2.02
N GLY A 139 -6.16 -3.50 -1.99
CA GLY A 139 -5.47 -4.26 -3.03
C GLY A 139 -3.98 -4.38 -2.72
N PRO A 140 -3.22 -5.16 -3.47
CA PRO A 140 -1.77 -5.21 -3.35
C PRO A 140 -1.13 -3.83 -3.40
N ARG A 141 -0.11 -3.59 -2.56
CA ARG A 141 0.55 -2.28 -2.55
C ARG A 141 1.29 -2.05 -3.87
N PRO A 142 1.10 -0.89 -4.53
CA PRO A 142 1.77 -0.62 -5.79
C PRO A 142 3.27 -0.41 -5.58
N GLU A 143 4.10 -1.12 -6.37
CA GLU A 143 5.55 -1.12 -6.22
C GLU A 143 6.24 -0.22 -7.26
N ASP A 144 7.48 0.19 -6.96
CA ASP A 144 8.34 0.91 -7.89
C ASP A 144 8.64 0.04 -9.13
N PRO A 145 8.63 0.63 -10.35
CA PRO A 145 8.89 -0.12 -11.58
C PRO A 145 10.24 -0.87 -11.61
N ALA A 146 11.27 -0.35 -10.95
CA ALA A 146 12.57 -1.01 -10.91
C ALA A 146 12.58 -2.20 -9.94
N ILE A 147 11.85 -2.09 -8.84
CA ILE A 147 11.71 -3.18 -7.85
C ILE A 147 10.80 -4.27 -8.40
N SER A 148 9.68 -3.92 -9.02
CA SER A 148 8.76 -4.92 -9.58
C SER A 148 9.38 -5.81 -10.65
N LYS A 149 10.42 -5.34 -11.34
CA LYS A 149 11.21 -6.15 -12.31
C LYS A 149 11.98 -7.30 -11.65
N THR A 150 12.23 -7.24 -10.35
CA THR A 150 12.91 -8.31 -9.60
C THR A 150 11.95 -9.39 -9.12
N TRP A 151 10.64 -9.18 -9.29
CA TRP A 151 9.65 -10.13 -8.82
C TRP A 151 9.64 -11.43 -9.66
N PRO A 152 9.44 -12.59 -9.05
CA PRO A 152 9.23 -13.83 -9.78
C PRO A 152 8.03 -13.71 -10.73
N THR A 153 8.20 -14.05 -12.00
CA THR A 153 7.22 -13.79 -13.07
C THR A 153 5.81 -14.30 -12.76
N LYS A 154 5.70 -15.54 -12.25
CA LYS A 154 4.40 -16.14 -11.90
C LYS A 154 3.69 -15.35 -10.79
N LEU A 155 4.44 -14.95 -9.76
CA LEU A 155 3.92 -14.21 -8.62
C LEU A 155 3.53 -12.79 -9.01
N ALA A 156 4.38 -12.12 -9.82
CA ALA A 156 4.08 -10.82 -10.39
C ALA A 156 2.76 -10.83 -11.20
N HIS A 157 2.59 -11.82 -12.07
CA HIS A 157 1.37 -11.98 -12.87
C HIS A 157 0.12 -12.11 -12.00
N GLU A 158 0.18 -12.87 -10.91
CA GLU A 158 -0.93 -13.08 -10.01
C GLU A 158 -1.25 -11.79 -9.22
N ILE A 159 -0.24 -11.15 -8.61
CA ILE A 159 -0.41 -9.92 -7.83
C ILE A 159 -0.94 -8.79 -8.71
N LEU A 160 -0.38 -8.61 -9.91
CA LEU A 160 -0.78 -7.55 -10.84
C LEU A 160 -2.09 -7.85 -11.60
N SER A 161 -2.75 -8.97 -11.36
CA SER A 161 -4.06 -9.28 -11.97
C SER A 161 -5.19 -8.38 -11.47
N VAL A 162 -4.99 -7.71 -10.35
CA VAL A 162 -5.96 -6.80 -9.72
C VAL A 162 -5.43 -5.37 -9.64
N ARG A 163 -6.32 -4.39 -9.37
CA ARG A 163 -5.87 -3.02 -9.09
C ARG A 163 -5.08 -2.97 -7.79
N PRO A 164 -3.98 -2.21 -7.74
CA PRO A 164 -3.28 -1.94 -6.48
C PRO A 164 -4.17 -1.16 -5.52
N GLY A 165 -3.92 -1.32 -4.21
CA GLY A 165 -4.69 -0.68 -3.16
C GLY A 165 -3.97 0.48 -2.47
N ILE A 166 -4.74 1.40 -1.87
CA ILE A 166 -4.20 2.35 -0.88
C ILE A 166 -3.72 1.57 0.33
N THR A 167 -4.49 0.57 0.73
CA THR A 167 -4.13 -0.36 1.80
C THR A 167 -4.22 -1.81 1.35
N SER A 168 -3.55 -2.70 2.09
CA SER A 168 -3.54 -4.15 1.86
C SER A 168 -3.28 -4.88 3.18
N PRO A 169 -3.48 -6.19 3.29
CA PRO A 169 -3.00 -6.98 4.43
C PRO A 169 -1.51 -6.78 4.68
N ALA A 170 -0.67 -6.70 3.62
CA ALA A 170 0.74 -6.41 3.74
C ALA A 170 1.00 -5.02 4.34
N SER A 171 0.25 -3.99 3.90
CA SER A 171 0.37 -2.62 4.44
C SER A 171 -0.03 -2.52 5.90
N VAL A 172 -1.00 -3.32 6.35
CA VAL A 172 -1.42 -3.40 7.76
C VAL A 172 -0.33 -4.05 8.62
N VAL A 173 0.24 -5.17 8.15
CA VAL A 173 1.28 -5.93 8.86
C VAL A 173 2.60 -5.14 8.91
N TYR A 174 3.01 -4.56 7.79
CA TYR A 174 4.28 -3.83 7.62
C TYR A 174 4.10 -2.30 7.68
N ARG A 175 3.17 -1.81 8.49
CA ARG A 175 2.90 -0.38 8.62
C ARG A 175 4.15 0.46 8.90
N ASP A 176 5.00 -0.04 9.79
CA ASP A 176 6.21 0.66 10.25
C ASP A 176 7.48 0.11 9.60
N GLU A 177 7.39 -0.36 8.34
CA GLU A 177 8.52 -0.93 7.60
C GLU A 177 9.75 -0.01 7.56
N GLU A 178 9.53 1.31 7.51
CA GLU A 178 10.62 2.29 7.53
C GLU A 178 11.49 2.20 8.80
N SER A 179 10.92 1.78 9.92
CA SER A 179 11.64 1.57 11.18
C SER A 179 12.46 0.27 11.20
N MET A 180 12.14 -0.68 10.30
CA MET A 180 12.88 -1.93 10.16
C MET A 180 14.08 -1.78 9.22
N LEU A 181 14.17 -0.66 8.49
CA LEU A 181 15.18 -0.40 7.48
C LEU A 181 16.21 0.58 8.02
N HIS A 182 17.44 0.11 8.26
CA HIS A 182 18.55 0.93 8.75
C HIS A 182 19.41 1.45 7.58
N ALA A 183 19.99 2.63 7.76
CA ALA A 183 20.87 3.24 6.75
C ALA A 183 22.02 2.29 6.38
N GLY A 184 22.35 2.21 5.10
CA GLY A 184 23.44 1.38 4.55
C GLY A 184 22.98 0.05 3.95
N GLU A 185 21.91 -0.58 4.45
CA GLU A 185 21.44 -1.89 3.95
C GLU A 185 19.96 -1.88 3.48
N VAL A 186 19.36 -0.71 3.35
CA VAL A 186 17.93 -0.53 3.06
C VAL A 186 17.44 -1.39 1.89
N MET A 187 18.12 -1.31 0.75
CA MET A 187 17.69 -2.03 -0.46
C MET A 187 17.86 -3.53 -0.32
N ARG A 188 18.99 -4.00 0.24
CA ARG A 188 19.26 -5.43 0.44
C ARG A 188 18.20 -6.05 1.37
N LYS A 189 17.98 -5.43 2.53
CA LYS A 189 17.00 -5.90 3.51
C LYS A 189 15.58 -5.86 2.96
N TYR A 190 15.24 -4.80 2.23
CA TYR A 190 13.94 -4.72 1.59
C TYR A 190 13.70 -5.86 0.59
N LEU A 191 14.64 -6.09 -0.34
CA LEU A 191 14.47 -7.08 -1.41
C LEU A 191 14.50 -8.52 -0.90
N HIS A 192 15.33 -8.83 0.11
CA HIS A 192 15.55 -10.21 0.54
C HIS A 192 14.71 -10.64 1.74
N GLU A 193 14.26 -9.69 2.58
CA GLU A 193 13.52 -10.00 3.80
C GLU A 193 12.07 -9.52 3.72
N LEU A 194 11.83 -8.22 3.41
CA LEU A 194 10.48 -7.65 3.49
C LEU A 194 9.64 -7.90 2.24
N SER A 195 10.21 -7.72 1.05
CA SER A 195 9.48 -7.84 -0.21
C SER A 195 8.90 -9.24 -0.45
N PRO A 196 9.63 -10.35 -0.19
CA PRO A 196 9.07 -11.69 -0.38
C PRO A 196 7.84 -11.96 0.50
N ASP A 197 7.87 -11.54 1.76
CA ASP A 197 6.74 -11.77 2.66
C ASP A 197 5.55 -10.85 2.34
N LYS A 198 5.81 -9.60 1.97
CA LYS A 198 4.77 -8.68 1.48
C LYS A 198 4.10 -9.23 0.22
N MET A 199 4.87 -9.70 -0.76
CA MET A 199 4.34 -10.32 -1.98
C MET A 199 3.47 -11.53 -1.67
N ARG A 200 3.88 -12.33 -0.69
CA ARG A 200 3.09 -13.49 -0.26
C ARG A 200 1.76 -13.09 0.37
N LEU A 201 1.75 -12.07 1.24
CA LEU A 201 0.51 -11.55 1.82
C LEU A 201 -0.41 -10.97 0.74
N ASP A 202 0.16 -10.25 -0.22
CA ASP A 202 -0.58 -9.69 -1.36
C ASP A 202 -1.11 -10.81 -2.29
N GLN A 203 -0.35 -11.89 -2.51
CA GLN A 203 -0.83 -13.08 -3.23
C GLN A 203 -2.02 -13.73 -2.52
N LEU A 204 -1.92 -13.93 -1.20
CA LEU A 204 -3.02 -14.48 -0.40
C LEU A 204 -4.27 -13.58 -0.50
N TYR A 205 -4.08 -12.25 -0.45
CA TYR A 205 -5.19 -11.33 -0.67
C TYR A 205 -5.84 -11.55 -2.05
N VAL A 206 -5.06 -11.62 -3.13
CA VAL A 206 -5.60 -11.81 -4.49
C VAL A 206 -6.40 -13.10 -4.60
N ARG A 207 -5.92 -14.19 -3.99
CA ARG A 207 -6.60 -15.50 -4.00
C ARG A 207 -7.89 -15.55 -3.17
N TYR A 208 -7.90 -14.87 -2.03
CA TYR A 208 -8.99 -14.94 -1.06
C TYR A 208 -9.80 -13.65 -0.92
N ARG A 209 -9.60 -12.68 -1.85
CA ARG A 209 -10.29 -11.40 -1.81
C ARG A 209 -11.81 -11.58 -1.74
N SER A 210 -12.42 -10.80 -0.87
CA SER A 210 -13.85 -10.72 -0.70
C SER A 210 -14.22 -9.35 -0.16
N PHE A 211 -15.46 -8.92 -0.34
CA PHE A 211 -15.94 -7.66 0.21
C PHE A 211 -15.73 -7.56 1.74
N TRP A 212 -15.97 -8.63 2.45
CA TRP A 212 -15.76 -8.68 3.91
C TRP A 212 -14.28 -8.57 4.31
N LEU A 213 -13.39 -9.19 3.54
CA LEU A 213 -11.95 -9.03 3.75
C LEU A 213 -11.51 -7.58 3.50
N ASP A 214 -12.07 -6.93 2.47
CA ASP A 214 -11.78 -5.51 2.20
C ASP A 214 -12.23 -4.63 3.38
N LEU A 215 -13.44 -4.85 3.91
CA LEU A 215 -13.91 -4.12 5.11
C LEU A 215 -13.03 -4.37 6.32
N ASP A 216 -12.61 -5.60 6.58
CA ASP A 216 -11.67 -5.95 7.66
C ASP A 216 -10.34 -5.18 7.50
N VAL A 217 -9.78 -5.12 6.29
CA VAL A 217 -8.51 -4.41 6.02
C VAL A 217 -8.69 -2.90 6.20
N ILE A 218 -9.79 -2.31 5.73
CA ILE A 218 -10.10 -0.89 5.93
C ILE A 218 -10.22 -0.57 7.41
N LEU A 219 -10.95 -1.39 8.17
CA LEU A 219 -11.12 -1.21 9.61
C LEU A 219 -9.78 -1.26 10.35
N TRP A 220 -8.95 -2.27 10.06
CA TRP A 220 -7.61 -2.37 10.66
C TRP A 220 -6.72 -1.17 10.28
N THR A 221 -6.79 -0.73 9.03
CA THR A 221 -6.06 0.47 8.58
C THR A 221 -6.49 1.69 9.39
N ALA A 222 -7.81 1.92 9.55
CA ALA A 222 -8.34 3.03 10.32
C ALA A 222 -7.93 2.97 11.80
N LEU A 223 -8.00 1.78 12.42
CA LEU A 223 -7.58 1.58 13.82
C LEU A 223 -6.08 1.86 14.00
N LEU A 224 -5.25 1.47 13.04
CA LEU A 224 -3.81 1.73 13.10
C LEU A 224 -3.44 3.20 12.87
N LEU A 225 -4.32 4.03 12.31
CA LEU A 225 -4.11 5.48 12.24
C LEU A 225 -4.27 6.17 13.60
N VAL A 226 -4.87 5.50 14.59
CA VAL A 226 -5.00 6.04 15.95
C VAL A 226 -3.67 5.88 16.69
N PRO A 227 -3.03 6.98 17.16
CA PRO A 227 -1.65 6.95 17.70
C PRO A 227 -1.44 6.07 18.93
N LYS A 228 -2.50 5.73 19.66
CA LYS A 228 -2.43 4.95 20.92
C LYS A 228 -2.41 3.44 20.71
N ILE A 229 -2.70 2.95 19.51
CA ILE A 229 -2.64 1.52 19.23
C ILE A 229 -1.19 1.18 18.95
N LYS A 230 -0.50 0.54 19.90
CA LYS A 230 0.88 0.06 19.73
C LYS A 230 0.95 -0.81 18.48
N THR A 231 1.91 -0.51 17.64
CA THR A 231 2.18 -1.28 16.43
C THR A 231 2.48 -2.72 16.83
N TYR A 232 1.73 -3.63 16.26
CA TYR A 232 1.97 -5.05 16.41
C TYR A 232 3.11 -5.42 15.49
N SER A 233 4.24 -5.82 16.07
CA SER A 233 5.25 -6.57 15.31
C SER A 233 4.61 -7.88 14.87
N PRO A 234 4.62 -8.23 13.58
CA PRO A 234 4.07 -9.50 13.13
C PRO A 234 4.74 -10.61 13.94
N PRO A 235 3.99 -11.62 14.45
CA PRO A 235 4.60 -12.75 15.11
C PRO A 235 5.61 -13.39 14.14
N GLU A 236 6.77 -13.78 14.63
CA GLU A 236 7.82 -14.46 13.83
C GLU A 236 7.27 -15.62 12.99
N GLN A 237 6.19 -16.24 13.45
CA GLN A 237 5.46 -17.31 12.74
C GLN A 237 4.88 -16.91 11.38
N PHE A 238 4.75 -15.60 11.07
CA PHE A 238 4.35 -15.11 9.75
C PHE A 238 5.54 -14.84 8.82
N LEU A 239 6.75 -14.72 9.38
CA LEU A 239 8.00 -14.54 8.64
C LEU A 239 8.53 -15.87 8.07
N PHE A 240 8.14 -17.00 8.67
CA PHE A 240 8.66 -18.32 8.35
C PHE A 240 7.55 -19.31 7.91
N VAL A 241 6.98 -19.11 6.75
CA VAL A 241 6.36 -20.22 6.03
C VAL A 241 7.27 -20.52 4.84
N GLY A 242 8.01 -21.60 4.99
CA GLY A 242 9.07 -22.07 4.12
C GLY A 242 8.76 -22.10 2.63
N PRO A 243 9.78 -22.38 1.80
CA PRO A 243 9.70 -22.32 0.35
C PRO A 243 8.58 -23.22 -0.15
N VAL A 244 7.76 -22.70 -1.08
CA VAL A 244 6.84 -23.50 -1.91
C VAL A 244 7.61 -24.01 -3.10
#